data_81ded5c14ba0a3155f5a4dae8181fb19
#
_entry.id   81ded5c14ba0a3155f5a4dae8181fb19
#
_cell.length_a   1.000
_cell.length_b   1.000
_cell.length_c   1.000
_cell.angle_alpha   90.00
_cell.angle_beta   90.00
_cell.angle_gamma   90.00
#
_symmetry.space_group_name_H-M   'P 1'
#
loop_
_entity.id
_entity.type
_entity.pdbx_description
1 polymer ?
#
loop_
_entity_poly.entity_id
_entity_poly.type
_entity_poly.pdbx_seq_one_letter_code
_entity_poly.pdbx_strand_id
1 'polypeptide(L)'
;MKHQGEQRIGRLRRRLKPLAGAAVRSAFSVVLALLLALCMQGAAAEAADGSKDEGKEAVSLKITVKNAKGNTQGKLRDNSNKSRVQYKKGEVLAVTSEKPMYGIYIRWGSAVAPYTLHYNDLTEKHGQQGFLHDYVELAEPATRVEIRIEKEVYVSEIEAYSEGRLPADVQVWKPALKEADILVLSTHADDEILFMGGVLAQYGGQEKRKVQVAYMCEFWSTEPVREHEKLDGLWASGIRNYPVCMGFYDYYSKTLDKAKTQYDFEKLAKSVCETIRRFKPLVIVTHDIKGEYGHGGHMILNAAVQEAIEHSMEADYQKESAERYGTWDVPKTYFHLYGKNKLRLNMRVPLSEFGGKTALEVAKAAYKKHESQQWCWFYVSDDYEYSAADFGLFRTT
;
A
#
# COMPACT_ATOMS: atom_id res chain seq x y z
N MET A 1 -52.03 7.67 -61.38
CA MET A 1 -51.38 8.17 -62.58
C MET A 1 -49.87 7.87 -62.36
N LYS A 2 -49.41 6.78 -63.02
CA LYS A 2 -48.48 6.79 -64.18
C LYS A 2 -47.14 7.42 -63.83
N HIS A 3 -45.92 6.86 -64.00
CA HIS A 3 -45.39 5.75 -64.81
C HIS A 3 -43.91 5.76 -64.43
N GLN A 4 -43.31 4.59 -64.12
CA GLN A 4 -42.32 3.82 -64.93
C GLN A 4 -41.05 4.57 -65.33
N GLY A 5 -39.94 3.87 -65.08
CA GLY A 5 -38.64 4.08 -65.68
C GLY A 5 -37.58 3.12 -65.12
N GLU A 6 -37.65 1.85 -65.53
CA GLU A 6 -36.56 0.84 -65.45
C GLU A 6 -35.49 1.16 -66.45
N GLN A 7 -34.24 0.85 -66.11
CA GLN A 7 -33.22 0.12 -66.94
C GLN A 7 -31.94 -0.03 -66.16
N ARG A 8 -31.57 -1.24 -65.75
CA ARG A 8 -30.66 -2.25 -66.33
C ARG A 8 -29.28 -1.71 -66.71
N ILE A 9 -28.25 -2.31 -66.08
CA ILE A 9 -26.94 -2.83 -66.53
C ILE A 9 -26.20 -3.23 -65.27
N GLY A 10 -25.65 -4.36 -65.00
CA GLY A 10 -25.09 -5.44 -65.76
C GLY A 10 -24.17 -6.17 -64.81
N ARG A 11 -24.33 -7.49 -64.66
CA ARG A 11 -23.55 -8.39 -63.84
C ARG A 11 -22.05 -8.31 -64.14
N LEU A 12 -21.20 -8.23 -63.07
CA LEU A 12 -19.95 -8.98 -63.06
C LEU A 12 -19.70 -9.51 -61.63
N ARG A 13 -20.02 -10.77 -61.40
CA ARG A 13 -19.54 -11.56 -60.28
C ARG A 13 -18.07 -11.89 -60.52
N ARG A 14 -17.18 -11.39 -59.66
CA ARG A 14 -15.90 -12.05 -59.42
C ARG A 14 -15.84 -12.51 -57.99
N ARG A 15 -15.81 -13.83 -57.86
CA ARG A 15 -15.49 -14.56 -56.62
C ARG A 15 -14.07 -14.20 -56.19
N LEU A 16 -13.92 -13.62 -55.03
CA LEU A 16 -12.65 -13.63 -54.28
C LEU A 16 -12.87 -14.43 -52.99
N LYS A 17 -12.07 -15.50 -52.88
CA LYS A 17 -12.05 -16.43 -51.76
C LYS A 17 -11.52 -15.73 -50.48
N PRO A 18 -11.95 -16.10 -49.24
CA PRO A 18 -11.39 -15.59 -48.01
C PRO A 18 -10.14 -16.37 -47.65
N LEU A 19 -8.98 -15.77 -47.82
CA LEU A 19 -7.71 -16.28 -47.29
C LEU A 19 -6.89 -15.07 -46.83
N ALA A 20 -7.04 -14.70 -45.56
CA ALA A 20 -6.10 -13.92 -44.78
C ALA A 20 -6.63 -13.53 -43.40
N GLY A 21 -7.23 -14.48 -42.65
CA GLY A 21 -7.72 -14.23 -41.29
C GLY A 21 -6.85 -14.82 -40.18
N ALA A 22 -5.91 -15.72 -40.51
CA ALA A 22 -5.10 -16.43 -39.51
C ALA A 22 -3.67 -15.83 -39.32
N ALA A 23 -3.13 -15.19 -40.35
CA ALA A 23 -1.73 -14.67 -40.29
C ALA A 23 -1.59 -13.34 -39.54
N VAL A 24 -2.66 -12.52 -39.50
CA VAL A 24 -2.61 -11.19 -38.82
C VAL A 24 -2.74 -11.34 -37.30
N ARG A 25 -3.44 -12.35 -36.79
CA ARG A 25 -3.55 -12.60 -35.34
C ARG A 25 -2.26 -13.16 -34.73
N SER A 26 -1.46 -13.89 -35.48
CA SER A 26 -0.18 -14.45 -35.03
C SER A 26 0.92 -13.38 -34.99
N ALA A 27 0.93 -12.41 -35.93
CA ALA A 27 1.92 -11.34 -35.96
C ALA A 27 1.73 -10.33 -34.81
N PHE A 28 0.50 -10.03 -34.41
CA PHE A 28 0.23 -9.12 -33.30
C PHE A 28 0.63 -9.72 -31.93
N SER A 29 0.47 -11.04 -31.75
CA SER A 29 0.89 -11.72 -30.52
C SER A 29 2.40 -11.83 -30.37
N VAL A 30 3.14 -11.95 -31.48
CA VAL A 30 4.61 -12.03 -31.48
C VAL A 30 5.24 -10.63 -31.29
N VAL A 31 4.65 -9.59 -31.86
CA VAL A 31 5.12 -8.20 -31.68
C VAL A 31 4.87 -7.71 -30.25
N LEU A 32 3.76 -8.10 -29.63
CA LEU A 32 3.48 -7.76 -28.22
C LEU A 32 4.41 -8.52 -27.26
N ALA A 33 4.76 -9.77 -27.56
CA ALA A 33 5.74 -10.54 -26.79
C ALA A 33 7.19 -10.00 -26.97
N LEU A 34 7.54 -9.50 -28.15
CA LEU A 34 8.84 -8.89 -28.44
C LEU A 34 8.97 -7.46 -27.82
N LEU A 35 7.88 -6.68 -27.77
CA LEU A 35 7.88 -5.39 -27.07
C LEU A 35 7.96 -5.56 -25.55
N LEU A 36 7.36 -6.61 -24.99
CA LEU A 36 7.53 -6.98 -23.57
C LEU A 36 8.97 -7.47 -23.28
N ALA A 37 9.62 -8.16 -24.22
CA ALA A 37 11.00 -8.63 -24.06
C ALA A 37 12.05 -7.51 -24.22
N LEU A 38 11.78 -6.47 -25.02
CA LEU A 38 12.67 -5.31 -25.16
C LEU A 38 12.55 -4.32 -23.98
N CYS A 39 11.42 -4.27 -23.30
CA CYS A 39 11.28 -3.51 -22.04
C CYS A 39 12.00 -4.17 -20.85
N MET A 40 12.39 -5.44 -20.97
CA MET A 40 13.13 -6.16 -19.91
C MET A 40 14.67 -6.00 -19.98
N GLN A 41 15.21 -5.31 -20.98
CA GLN A 41 16.67 -5.08 -21.10
C GLN A 41 17.15 -3.69 -20.69
N GLY A 42 16.25 -2.82 -20.19
CA GLY A 42 16.56 -1.43 -19.84
C GLY A 42 16.53 -1.05 -18.37
N ALA A 43 16.39 -2.00 -17.44
CA ALA A 43 16.32 -1.70 -16.01
C ALA A 43 17.26 -2.59 -15.17
N ALA A 44 18.46 -2.84 -15.67
CA ALA A 44 19.56 -3.33 -14.87
C ALA A 44 20.53 -2.19 -14.65
N ALA A 45 20.18 -1.26 -13.76
CA ALA A 45 21.11 -0.26 -13.29
C ALA A 45 20.81 0.05 -11.82
N GLU A 46 21.83 -0.24 -11.02
CA GLU A 46 22.09 0.23 -9.67
C GLU A 46 21.26 -0.38 -8.53
N ALA A 47 21.47 -1.69 -8.29
CA ALA A 47 21.69 -2.12 -6.93
C ALA A 47 23.08 -1.59 -6.52
N ALA A 48 23.12 -0.61 -5.63
CA ALA A 48 24.37 -0.21 -5.00
C ALA A 48 24.94 -1.45 -4.29
N ASP A 49 26.03 -1.96 -4.85
CA ASP A 49 26.90 -2.96 -4.24
C ASP A 49 27.59 -2.30 -3.04
N GLY A 50 26.93 -2.44 -1.89
CA GLY A 50 27.57 -2.31 -0.60
C GLY A 50 27.82 -3.71 -0.12
N SER A 51 28.97 -4.28 -0.41
CA SER A 51 29.47 -5.52 0.19
C SER A 51 29.60 -5.32 1.71
N LYS A 52 28.48 -5.42 2.41
CA LYS A 52 28.43 -5.64 3.85
C LYS A 52 28.44 -7.15 4.05
N ASP A 53 29.26 -7.60 4.97
CA ASP A 53 29.47 -8.98 5.41
C ASP A 53 28.15 -9.79 5.38
N GLU A 54 27.93 -10.59 4.32
CA GLU A 54 26.68 -11.30 4.03
C GLU A 54 26.35 -12.40 5.05
N GLY A 55 27.14 -12.55 6.12
CA GLY A 55 27.07 -13.67 7.06
C GLY A 55 26.49 -13.35 8.43
N LYS A 56 26.52 -12.12 8.92
CA LYS A 56 26.16 -11.81 10.32
C LYS A 56 24.77 -11.16 10.42
N GLU A 57 23.89 -11.77 11.22
CA GLU A 57 22.62 -11.12 11.57
C GLU A 57 22.84 -10.06 12.65
N ALA A 58 22.22 -8.89 12.48
CA ALA A 58 22.14 -7.88 13.51
C ALA A 58 21.27 -8.40 14.66
N VAL A 59 21.74 -8.16 15.89
CA VAL A 59 21.02 -8.56 17.10
C VAL A 59 20.47 -7.34 17.83
N SER A 60 19.27 -7.46 18.39
CA SER A 60 18.72 -6.46 19.30
C SER A 60 19.61 -6.36 20.53
N LEU A 61 20.05 -5.14 20.84
CA LEU A 61 20.95 -4.85 21.94
C LEU A 61 20.16 -4.58 23.22
N LYS A 62 20.79 -4.93 24.35
CA LYS A 62 20.30 -4.47 25.65
C LYS A 62 20.56 -2.98 25.78
N ILE A 63 19.50 -2.20 25.80
CA ILE A 63 19.57 -0.75 25.94
C ILE A 63 18.90 -0.25 27.21
N THR A 64 19.27 0.93 27.65
CA THR A 64 18.58 1.72 28.66
C THR A 64 18.05 3.00 28.02
N VAL A 65 16.77 3.29 28.23
CA VAL A 65 16.11 4.51 27.73
C VAL A 65 15.75 5.39 28.91
N LYS A 66 16.24 6.62 28.94
CA LYS A 66 15.94 7.62 29.99
C LYS A 66 15.40 8.91 29.39
N ASN A 67 14.56 9.58 30.14
CA ASN A 67 14.07 10.92 29.81
C ASN A 67 14.22 11.87 31.00
N ALA A 68 13.91 13.14 30.79
CA ALA A 68 13.96 14.18 31.85
C ALA A 68 13.02 13.90 33.04
N LYS A 69 12.01 13.05 32.90
CA LYS A 69 10.99 12.70 33.92
C LYS A 69 11.30 11.39 34.66
N GLY A 70 12.41 10.74 34.37
CA GLY A 70 12.82 9.49 34.99
C GLY A 70 12.93 8.32 34.02
N ASN A 71 12.93 7.11 34.57
CA ASN A 71 13.05 5.89 33.79
C ASN A 71 11.68 5.40 33.31
N THR A 72 11.45 5.46 32.00
CA THR A 72 10.22 4.97 31.32
C THR A 72 10.46 3.69 30.55
N GLN A 73 11.59 3.02 30.79
CA GLN A 73 12.07 1.84 30.06
C GLN A 73 10.99 0.74 29.96
N GLY A 74 10.21 0.50 31.02
CA GLY A 74 9.19 -0.52 31.01
C GLY A 74 8.17 -0.36 29.88
N LYS A 75 7.71 0.88 29.62
CA LYS A 75 6.72 1.17 28.58
C LYS A 75 7.32 1.28 27.17
N LEU A 76 8.60 1.53 27.05
CA LEU A 76 9.29 1.67 25.77
C LEU A 76 10.00 0.38 25.35
N ARG A 77 9.83 -0.70 26.12
CA ARG A 77 10.52 -1.99 25.96
C ARG A 77 9.63 -3.18 26.33
N ASP A 78 8.31 -3.04 26.29
CA ASP A 78 7.37 -4.12 26.61
C ASP A 78 6.86 -4.85 25.36
N ASN A 79 7.39 -4.50 24.21
CA ASN A 79 6.98 -5.03 22.90
C ASN A 79 5.49 -4.83 22.62
N SER A 80 4.94 -3.71 23.04
CA SER A 80 3.52 -3.38 22.89
C SER A 80 3.31 -2.01 22.25
N ASN A 81 2.65 -1.98 21.10
CA ASN A 81 2.24 -0.74 20.46
C ASN A 81 1.04 -0.07 21.17
N LYS A 82 0.46 -0.71 22.21
CA LYS A 82 -0.62 -0.15 23.03
C LYS A 82 -0.09 0.72 24.15
N SER A 83 1.08 0.40 24.70
CA SER A 83 1.76 1.25 25.68
C SER A 83 2.51 2.37 24.97
N ARG A 84 2.50 3.58 25.56
CA ARG A 84 3.16 4.73 24.98
C ARG A 84 3.53 5.77 26.02
N VAL A 85 4.57 6.54 25.76
CA VAL A 85 5.06 7.62 26.60
C VAL A 85 5.02 8.93 25.83
N GLN A 86 4.40 9.95 26.42
CA GLN A 86 4.32 11.28 25.84
C GLN A 86 5.61 12.06 26.06
N TYR A 87 6.10 12.68 24.99
CA TYR A 87 7.23 13.62 25.01
C TYR A 87 6.80 14.95 24.43
N LYS A 88 7.21 16.02 25.11
CA LYS A 88 6.95 17.41 24.69
C LYS A 88 8.11 17.95 23.87
N LYS A 89 7.87 19.02 23.13
CA LYS A 89 8.92 19.76 22.43
C LYS A 89 10.09 20.11 23.37
N GLY A 90 11.31 19.83 22.93
CA GLY A 90 12.55 20.07 23.66
C GLY A 90 12.95 18.96 24.64
N GLU A 91 12.08 17.99 24.92
CA GLU A 91 12.45 16.82 25.72
C GLU A 91 13.38 15.89 24.94
N VAL A 92 14.23 15.18 25.66
CA VAL A 92 15.26 14.28 25.10
C VAL A 92 15.08 12.88 25.66
N LEU A 93 15.09 11.88 24.78
CA LEU A 93 15.25 10.48 25.16
C LEU A 93 16.72 10.11 24.96
N ALA A 94 17.38 9.64 26.02
CA ALA A 94 18.73 9.13 25.90
C ALA A 94 18.70 7.60 25.85
N VAL A 95 19.14 7.05 24.73
CA VAL A 95 19.31 5.63 24.50
C VAL A 95 20.77 5.28 24.71
N THR A 96 21.07 4.32 25.61
CA THR A 96 22.44 3.89 25.92
C THR A 96 22.55 2.37 25.85
N SER A 97 23.69 1.89 25.38
CA SER A 97 24.04 0.48 25.31
C SER A 97 25.50 0.25 25.73
N GLU A 98 25.81 -0.91 26.29
CA GLU A 98 27.19 -1.33 26.55
C GLU A 98 28.00 -1.64 25.28
N LYS A 99 27.27 -1.99 24.20
CA LYS A 99 27.84 -2.27 22.89
C LYS A 99 27.50 -1.19 21.91
N PRO A 100 28.32 -0.92 20.88
CA PRO A 100 28.00 0.04 19.84
C PRO A 100 26.68 -0.31 19.13
N MET A 101 25.78 0.67 19.01
CA MET A 101 24.55 0.63 18.22
C MET A 101 24.88 1.09 16.80
N TYR A 102 24.44 0.35 15.82
CA TYR A 102 24.55 0.68 14.38
C TYR A 102 23.25 1.20 13.80
N GLY A 103 22.14 0.99 14.50
CA GLY A 103 20.83 1.54 14.14
C GLY A 103 19.88 1.55 15.31
N ILE A 104 18.89 2.44 15.23
CA ILE A 104 17.80 2.58 16.20
C ILE A 104 16.48 2.38 15.45
N TYR A 105 15.60 1.57 16.02
CA TYR A 105 14.24 1.35 15.54
C TYR A 105 13.27 1.95 16.54
N ILE A 106 12.48 2.92 16.07
CA ILE A 106 11.52 3.65 16.88
C ILE A 106 10.12 3.32 16.36
N ARG A 107 9.25 2.82 17.23
CA ARG A 107 7.82 2.74 16.97
C ARG A 107 7.12 3.90 17.68
N TRP A 108 6.63 4.84 16.90
CA TRP A 108 5.99 6.04 17.43
C TRP A 108 4.55 5.73 17.85
N GLY A 109 4.08 6.28 18.95
CA GLY A 109 2.70 6.06 19.46
C GLY A 109 1.69 7.12 19.01
N SER A 110 2.06 7.99 18.07
CA SER A 110 1.21 8.99 17.42
C SER A 110 1.79 9.37 16.06
N ALA A 111 1.07 10.19 15.30
CA ALA A 111 1.59 10.78 14.07
C ALA A 111 2.96 11.41 14.30
N VAL A 112 3.92 11.07 13.45
CA VAL A 112 5.34 11.40 13.64
C VAL A 112 5.60 12.86 13.27
N ALA A 113 6.40 13.53 14.08
CA ALA A 113 6.93 14.85 13.82
C ALA A 113 8.44 14.78 13.60
N PRO A 114 9.06 15.77 12.93
CA PRO A 114 10.51 15.85 12.84
C PRO A 114 11.17 15.79 14.23
N TYR A 115 12.30 15.11 14.30
CA TYR A 115 13.13 14.97 15.48
C TYR A 115 14.61 15.02 15.10
N THR A 116 15.48 15.15 16.09
CA THR A 116 16.93 15.24 15.87
C THR A 116 17.64 14.15 16.67
N LEU A 117 18.58 13.44 16.04
CA LEU A 117 19.50 12.54 16.72
C LEU A 117 20.81 13.27 16.99
N HIS A 118 21.33 13.12 18.24
CA HIS A 118 22.66 13.55 18.64
C HIS A 118 23.43 12.34 19.16
N TYR A 119 24.57 12.05 18.57
CA TYR A 119 25.45 10.98 18.99
C TYR A 119 26.88 11.25 18.50
N ASN A 120 27.86 10.85 19.29
CA ASN A 120 29.26 11.27 19.08
C ASN A 120 29.28 12.82 18.88
N ASP A 121 29.87 13.29 17.80
CA ASP A 121 29.86 14.72 17.42
C ASP A 121 28.84 15.03 16.29
N LEU A 122 27.95 14.08 15.98
CA LEU A 122 26.99 14.17 14.88
C LEU A 122 25.62 14.70 15.34
N THR A 123 24.96 15.41 14.45
CA THR A 123 23.59 15.88 14.62
C THR A 123 22.82 15.65 13.31
N GLU A 124 21.80 14.84 13.36
CA GLU A 124 21.00 14.46 12.18
C GLU A 124 19.51 14.73 12.39
N LYS A 125 18.85 15.20 11.34
CA LYS A 125 17.40 15.45 11.35
C LYS A 125 16.66 14.29 10.69
N HIS A 126 15.65 13.78 11.37
CA HIS A 126 14.82 12.65 10.97
C HIS A 126 13.32 12.95 11.12
N GLY A 127 12.47 11.98 10.77
CA GLY A 127 11.01 12.07 10.94
C GLY A 127 10.28 12.85 9.86
N GLN A 128 10.95 13.39 8.83
CA GLN A 128 10.32 14.18 7.75
C GLN A 128 9.38 13.34 6.90
N GLN A 129 9.62 12.03 6.81
CA GLN A 129 8.77 11.09 6.07
C GLN A 129 7.52 10.67 6.84
N GLY A 130 7.48 10.91 8.15
CA GLY A 130 6.36 10.54 9.01
C GLY A 130 6.20 9.04 9.23
N PHE A 131 7.27 8.26 9.11
CA PHE A 131 7.21 6.80 9.30
C PHE A 131 6.92 6.46 10.76
N LEU A 132 5.78 5.82 11.01
CA LEU A 132 5.37 5.38 12.35
C LEU A 132 6.31 4.32 12.92
N HIS A 133 6.79 3.42 12.06
CA HIS A 133 7.88 2.49 12.32
C HIS A 133 9.11 3.02 11.59
N ASP A 134 10.06 3.56 12.33
CA ASP A 134 11.16 4.34 11.79
C ASP A 134 12.50 3.71 12.21
N TYR A 135 13.15 3.03 11.27
CA TYR A 135 14.50 2.54 11.44
C TYR A 135 15.49 3.57 10.92
N VAL A 136 16.40 3.98 11.80
CA VAL A 136 17.49 4.91 11.48
C VAL A 136 18.81 4.17 11.59
N GLU A 137 19.51 4.01 10.47
CA GLU A 137 20.90 3.58 10.45
C GLU A 137 21.78 4.75 10.90
N LEU A 138 22.66 4.52 11.86
CA LEU A 138 23.58 5.55 12.33
C LEU A 138 24.78 5.65 11.37
N ALA A 139 25.19 6.88 11.04
CA ALA A 139 26.37 7.12 10.21
C ALA A 139 27.65 6.57 10.83
N GLU A 140 27.74 6.58 12.18
CA GLU A 140 28.82 6.00 12.97
C GLU A 140 28.25 5.23 14.15
N PRO A 141 28.85 4.08 14.53
CA PRO A 141 28.43 3.34 15.71
C PRO A 141 28.54 4.18 16.98
N ALA A 142 27.53 4.12 17.84
CA ALA A 142 27.50 4.89 19.09
C ALA A 142 27.01 4.05 20.28
N THR A 143 27.54 4.29 21.46
CA THR A 143 27.03 3.69 22.71
C THR A 143 25.99 4.55 23.39
N ARG A 144 25.80 5.80 22.92
CA ARG A 144 24.80 6.74 23.41
C ARG A 144 24.22 7.52 22.23
N VAL A 145 22.89 7.56 22.13
CA VAL A 145 22.15 8.38 21.16
C VAL A 145 21.08 9.17 21.91
N GLU A 146 20.99 10.45 21.65
CA GLU A 146 19.95 11.33 22.17
C GLU A 146 18.95 11.66 21.07
N ILE A 147 17.69 11.36 21.31
CA ILE A 147 16.56 11.68 20.43
C ILE A 147 15.92 12.94 20.98
N ARG A 148 16.09 14.09 20.33
CA ARG A 148 15.49 15.37 20.69
C ARG A 148 14.17 15.56 19.99
N ILE A 149 13.13 15.79 20.74
CA ILE A 149 11.75 15.95 20.27
C ILE A 149 11.50 17.39 19.84
N GLU A 150 11.13 17.61 18.57
CA GLU A 150 10.89 18.95 18.00
C GLU A 150 9.40 19.38 18.09
N LYS A 151 8.50 18.42 18.28
CA LYS A 151 7.06 18.64 18.49
C LYS A 151 6.52 17.55 19.40
N GLU A 152 5.46 17.84 20.16
CA GLU A 152 4.82 16.83 21.01
C GLU A 152 4.47 15.56 20.24
N VAL A 153 4.84 14.40 20.79
CA VAL A 153 4.68 13.09 20.18
C VAL A 153 4.60 12.01 21.26
N TYR A 154 4.02 10.87 20.93
CA TYR A 154 4.09 9.66 21.74
C TYR A 154 5.10 8.69 21.13
N VAL A 155 5.83 7.97 21.98
CA VAL A 155 6.73 6.87 21.61
C VAL A 155 6.21 5.59 22.24
N SER A 156 6.05 4.53 21.46
CA SER A 156 5.63 3.21 21.95
C SER A 156 6.82 2.33 22.25
N GLU A 157 7.76 2.16 21.32
CA GLU A 157 8.88 1.25 21.48
C GLU A 157 10.19 1.85 20.94
N ILE A 158 11.31 1.50 21.57
CA ILE A 158 12.64 1.80 21.07
C ILE A 158 13.50 0.54 21.16
N GLU A 159 14.12 0.20 20.04
CA GLU A 159 15.10 -0.88 19.93
C GLU A 159 16.38 -0.35 19.30
N ALA A 160 17.50 -1.00 19.56
CA ALA A 160 18.77 -0.70 18.91
C ALA A 160 19.43 -2.00 18.44
N TYR A 161 20.14 -1.90 17.34
CA TYR A 161 20.71 -3.07 16.67
C TYR A 161 22.22 -2.97 16.51
N SER A 162 22.88 -4.13 16.59
CA SER A 162 24.29 -4.30 16.25
C SER A 162 24.49 -4.21 14.74
N GLU A 163 25.75 -4.23 14.31
CA GLU A 163 26.10 -4.44 12.91
C GLU A 163 25.55 -5.77 12.37
N GLY A 164 25.12 -5.75 11.10
CA GLY A 164 24.66 -6.93 10.39
C GLY A 164 23.35 -6.74 9.64
N ARG A 165 22.85 -7.84 9.05
CA ARG A 165 21.56 -7.85 8.36
C ARG A 165 20.42 -7.77 9.40
N LEU A 166 19.55 -6.79 9.26
CA LEU A 166 18.43 -6.61 10.17
C LEU A 166 17.49 -7.83 10.20
N PRO A 167 16.90 -8.15 11.36
CA PRO A 167 15.80 -9.10 11.45
C PRO A 167 14.66 -8.73 10.50
N ALA A 168 13.96 -9.74 9.99
CA ALA A 168 12.93 -9.56 8.96
C ALA A 168 11.70 -8.74 9.42
N ASP A 169 11.50 -8.60 10.71
CA ASP A 169 10.43 -7.84 11.35
C ASP A 169 10.78 -6.35 11.60
N VAL A 170 12.05 -5.98 11.46
CA VAL A 170 12.46 -4.57 11.48
C VAL A 170 12.07 -3.91 10.16
N GLN A 171 11.17 -2.96 10.23
CA GLN A 171 10.56 -2.33 9.06
C GLN A 171 11.37 -1.12 8.59
N VAL A 172 12.06 -1.27 7.47
CA VAL A 172 12.78 -0.18 6.80
C VAL A 172 11.93 0.33 5.64
N TRP A 173 11.07 1.28 5.92
CA TRP A 173 10.14 1.82 4.96
C TRP A 173 10.79 2.72 3.91
N LYS A 174 10.32 2.61 2.68
CA LYS A 174 10.58 3.58 1.61
C LYS A 174 9.43 4.58 1.56
N PRO A 175 9.66 5.82 1.13
CA PRO A 175 8.57 6.77 0.91
C PRO A 175 7.49 6.22 0.00
N ALA A 176 6.27 6.79 0.08
CA ALA A 176 5.21 6.49 -0.88
C ALA A 176 5.72 6.65 -2.32
N LEU A 177 5.23 5.81 -3.22
CA LEU A 177 5.63 5.83 -4.62
C LEU A 177 5.34 7.19 -5.27
N LYS A 178 6.07 7.53 -6.32
CA LYS A 178 5.74 8.65 -7.21
C LYS A 178 4.71 8.23 -8.25
N GLU A 179 4.86 7.01 -8.76
CA GLU A 179 3.96 6.37 -9.74
C GLU A 179 3.81 4.91 -9.36
N ALA A 180 2.62 4.34 -9.56
CA ALA A 180 2.30 2.97 -9.20
C ALA A 180 1.86 2.14 -10.42
N ASP A 181 2.24 0.85 -10.45
CA ASP A 181 1.63 -0.10 -11.38
C ASP A 181 0.22 -0.46 -10.90
N ILE A 182 0.08 -0.66 -9.58
CA ILE A 182 -1.19 -1.02 -8.94
C ILE A 182 -1.42 -0.08 -7.75
N LEU A 183 -2.60 0.53 -7.70
CA LEU A 183 -3.11 1.26 -6.55
C LEU A 183 -4.20 0.41 -5.89
N VAL A 184 -3.95 0.00 -4.65
CA VAL A 184 -4.94 -0.68 -3.80
C VAL A 184 -5.60 0.38 -2.93
N LEU A 185 -6.92 0.53 -3.08
CA LEU A 185 -7.74 1.46 -2.29
C LEU A 185 -8.54 0.66 -1.27
N SER A 186 -8.23 0.83 0.01
CA SER A 186 -8.86 0.15 1.14
C SER A 186 -9.59 1.12 2.04
N THR A 187 -10.69 0.69 2.64
CA THR A 187 -11.42 1.52 3.60
C THR A 187 -10.72 1.51 4.95
N HIS A 188 -10.55 0.35 5.55
CA HIS A 188 -9.98 0.20 6.89
C HIS A 188 -8.61 -0.49 6.86
N ALA A 189 -7.88 -0.36 7.93
CA ALA A 189 -6.67 -1.12 8.19
C ALA A 189 -7.07 -2.57 8.55
N ASP A 190 -6.91 -3.50 7.65
CA ASP A 190 -7.13 -4.94 7.59
C ASP A 190 -7.84 -5.40 6.29
N ASP A 191 -8.72 -4.58 5.72
CA ASP A 191 -9.46 -4.90 4.49
C ASP A 191 -8.52 -5.22 3.31
N GLU A 192 -7.39 -4.49 3.19
CA GLU A 192 -6.40 -4.70 2.13
C GLU A 192 -5.81 -6.10 2.18
N ILE A 193 -5.76 -6.70 3.37
CA ILE A 193 -5.28 -8.07 3.56
C ILE A 193 -6.43 -9.07 3.42
N LEU A 194 -7.58 -8.79 4.04
CA LEU A 194 -8.75 -9.68 4.02
C LEU A 194 -9.23 -9.95 2.60
N PHE A 195 -9.33 -8.89 1.78
CA PHE A 195 -9.99 -8.95 0.47
C PHE A 195 -9.02 -8.84 -0.71
N MET A 196 -7.83 -8.27 -0.51
CA MET A 196 -6.86 -7.99 -1.58
C MET A 196 -5.45 -8.49 -1.26
N GLY A 197 -5.26 -9.26 -0.18
CA GLY A 197 -3.96 -9.74 0.29
C GLY A 197 -3.20 -10.58 -0.73
N GLY A 198 -3.90 -11.30 -1.61
CA GLY A 198 -3.31 -12.02 -2.73
C GLY A 198 -2.64 -11.08 -3.74
N VAL A 199 -3.25 -9.93 -4.02
CA VAL A 199 -2.70 -8.89 -4.90
C VAL A 199 -1.41 -8.33 -4.30
N LEU A 200 -1.41 -8.03 -3.00
CA LEU A 200 -0.23 -7.51 -2.31
C LEU A 200 0.94 -8.50 -2.34
N ALA A 201 0.67 -9.76 -1.96
CA ALA A 201 1.70 -10.80 -1.88
C ALA A 201 2.28 -11.16 -3.25
N GLN A 202 1.43 -11.37 -4.27
CA GLN A 202 1.89 -11.77 -5.60
C GLN A 202 2.56 -10.63 -6.35
N TYR A 203 1.88 -9.50 -6.50
CA TYR A 203 2.41 -8.41 -7.32
C TYR A 203 3.41 -7.55 -6.57
N GLY A 204 3.13 -7.15 -5.34
CA GLY A 204 4.05 -6.33 -4.55
C GLY A 204 5.21 -7.14 -3.99
N GLY A 205 4.92 -8.23 -3.31
CA GLY A 205 5.92 -9.05 -2.62
C GLY A 205 6.76 -9.90 -3.55
N GLN A 206 6.13 -10.72 -4.42
CA GLN A 206 6.81 -11.66 -5.30
C GLN A 206 7.34 -11.00 -6.59
N GLU A 207 6.48 -10.30 -7.33
CA GLU A 207 6.85 -9.72 -8.63
C GLU A 207 7.53 -8.36 -8.54
N LYS A 208 7.61 -7.79 -7.35
CA LYS A 208 8.20 -6.44 -7.10
C LYS A 208 7.58 -5.33 -7.95
N ARG A 209 6.30 -5.48 -8.33
CA ARG A 209 5.54 -4.42 -8.97
C ARG A 209 5.41 -3.23 -8.01
N LYS A 210 5.29 -2.05 -8.55
CA LYS A 210 5.05 -0.83 -7.78
C LYS A 210 3.61 -0.81 -7.26
N VAL A 211 3.38 -1.45 -6.12
CA VAL A 211 2.07 -1.47 -5.45
C VAL A 211 2.04 -0.38 -4.40
N GLN A 212 1.13 0.59 -4.56
CA GLN A 212 0.81 1.60 -3.55
C GLN A 212 -0.51 1.27 -2.87
N VAL A 213 -0.52 1.32 -1.55
CA VAL A 213 -1.76 1.18 -0.77
C VAL A 213 -2.19 2.55 -0.25
N ALA A 214 -3.48 2.84 -0.39
CA ALA A 214 -4.11 4.05 0.12
C ALA A 214 -5.36 3.70 0.93
N TYR A 215 -5.44 4.22 2.16
CA TYR A 215 -6.55 4.01 3.07
C TYR A 215 -7.50 5.21 3.08
N MET A 216 -8.80 4.93 3.16
CA MET A 216 -9.80 5.95 3.37
C MET A 216 -9.77 6.46 4.82
N CYS A 217 -9.83 5.53 5.79
CA CYS A 217 -9.97 5.83 7.21
C CYS A 217 -8.65 5.83 7.97
N GLU A 218 -8.58 6.68 9.01
CA GLU A 218 -7.52 6.71 10.02
C GLU A 218 -8.09 6.36 11.41
N PHE A 219 -7.22 5.87 12.32
CA PHE A 219 -7.63 5.37 13.62
C PHE A 219 -6.98 6.09 14.81
N TRP A 220 -6.30 7.22 14.58
CA TRP A 220 -5.59 7.95 15.64
C TRP A 220 -6.45 8.35 16.83
N SER A 221 -7.72 8.70 16.58
CA SER A 221 -8.66 9.15 17.61
C SER A 221 -9.49 8.03 18.24
N THR A 222 -9.51 6.84 17.65
CA THR A 222 -10.34 5.72 18.10
C THR A 222 -9.52 4.55 18.60
N GLU A 223 -8.69 3.95 17.75
CA GLU A 223 -7.91 2.77 18.05
C GLU A 223 -6.50 2.87 17.43
N PRO A 224 -5.60 3.71 18.00
CA PRO A 224 -4.28 3.99 17.40
C PRO A 224 -3.42 2.76 17.10
N VAL A 225 -3.65 1.63 17.78
CA VAL A 225 -2.91 0.38 17.52
C VAL A 225 -3.13 -0.12 16.09
N ARG A 226 -4.28 0.16 15.47
CA ARG A 226 -4.55 -0.22 14.09
C ARG A 226 -3.63 0.48 13.08
N GLU A 227 -3.09 1.66 13.44
CA GLU A 227 -2.10 2.34 12.62
C GLU A 227 -0.77 1.54 12.55
N HIS A 228 -0.40 0.83 13.60
CA HIS A 228 0.74 -0.08 13.62
C HIS A 228 0.42 -1.39 12.89
N GLU A 229 -0.74 -1.97 13.18
CA GLU A 229 -1.15 -3.25 12.62
C GLU A 229 -1.22 -3.24 11.09
N LYS A 230 -1.69 -2.13 10.47
CA LYS A 230 -1.65 -1.99 9.01
C LYS A 230 -0.23 -2.02 8.44
N LEU A 231 0.74 -1.41 9.13
CA LEU A 231 2.14 -1.45 8.71
C LEU A 231 2.72 -2.85 8.86
N ASP A 232 2.42 -3.53 9.96
CA ASP A 232 2.85 -4.90 10.22
C ASP A 232 2.26 -5.87 9.17
N GLY A 233 0.98 -5.72 8.83
CA GLY A 233 0.30 -6.49 7.79
C GLY A 233 0.88 -6.26 6.39
N LEU A 234 1.06 -5.01 6.01
CA LEU A 234 1.67 -4.65 4.73
C LEU A 234 3.11 -5.14 4.62
N TRP A 235 3.91 -4.98 5.68
CA TRP A 235 5.29 -5.47 5.71
C TRP A 235 5.36 -6.98 5.54
N ALA A 236 4.49 -7.72 6.24
CA ALA A 236 4.37 -9.18 6.12
C ALA A 236 3.92 -9.61 4.72
N SER A 237 3.16 -8.79 4.00
CA SER A 237 2.74 -9.02 2.61
C SER A 237 3.81 -8.66 1.57
N GLY A 238 4.99 -8.18 2.00
CA GLY A 238 6.09 -7.82 1.11
C GLY A 238 6.03 -6.38 0.58
N ILE A 239 5.10 -5.55 1.04
CA ILE A 239 5.04 -4.13 0.70
C ILE A 239 6.13 -3.37 1.46
N ARG A 240 6.84 -2.49 0.77
CA ARG A 240 7.98 -1.74 1.32
C ARG A 240 7.85 -0.22 1.12
N ASN A 241 6.89 0.23 0.32
CA ASN A 241 6.57 1.64 0.19
C ASN A 241 5.47 2.02 1.18
N TYR A 242 5.70 3.12 1.90
CA TYR A 242 4.81 3.57 2.96
C TYR A 242 3.40 3.85 2.42
N PRO A 243 2.34 3.37 3.08
CA PRO A 243 0.97 3.63 2.66
C PRO A 243 0.61 5.10 2.85
N VAL A 244 -0.43 5.55 2.16
CA VAL A 244 -1.03 6.86 2.39
C VAL A 244 -2.43 6.71 2.97
N CYS A 245 -2.91 7.76 3.66
CA CYS A 245 -4.25 7.79 4.23
C CYS A 245 -4.94 9.09 3.84
N MET A 246 -6.23 9.01 3.50
CA MET A 246 -7.05 10.17 3.15
C MET A 246 -7.58 10.91 4.39
N GLY A 247 -7.47 10.29 5.58
CA GLY A 247 -7.77 10.94 6.86
C GLY A 247 -9.26 11.08 7.16
N PHE A 248 -10.10 10.20 6.64
CA PHE A 248 -11.52 10.16 7.02
C PHE A 248 -11.69 9.40 8.34
N TYR A 249 -12.67 9.81 9.12
CA TYR A 249 -13.09 9.10 10.32
C TYR A 249 -13.85 7.82 9.91
N ASP A 250 -13.73 6.75 10.70
CA ASP A 250 -14.48 5.52 10.48
C ASP A 250 -15.90 5.61 11.04
N TYR A 251 -16.91 5.59 10.16
CA TYR A 251 -18.32 5.54 10.51
C TYR A 251 -18.95 4.22 10.06
N TYR A 252 -19.50 3.49 11.01
CA TYR A 252 -20.21 2.26 10.68
C TYR A 252 -21.58 2.53 10.06
N SER A 253 -21.88 1.88 8.95
CA SER A 253 -23.20 1.84 8.31
C SER A 253 -23.39 0.55 7.51
N LYS A 254 -24.65 0.21 7.23
CA LYS A 254 -25.03 -1.00 6.46
C LYS A 254 -25.53 -0.70 5.05
N THR A 255 -25.58 0.56 4.65
CA THR A 255 -26.06 0.95 3.33
C THR A 255 -25.28 2.14 2.81
N LEU A 256 -25.19 2.26 1.48
CA LEU A 256 -24.56 3.38 0.83
C LEU A 256 -25.25 4.71 1.16
N ASP A 257 -26.60 4.72 1.21
CA ASP A 257 -27.37 5.94 1.51
C ASP A 257 -27.05 6.43 2.93
N LYS A 258 -26.96 5.52 3.90
CA LYS A 258 -26.56 5.89 5.26
C LYS A 258 -25.11 6.38 5.31
N ALA A 259 -24.19 5.72 4.60
CA ALA A 259 -22.80 6.18 4.49
C ALA A 259 -22.73 7.60 3.91
N LYS A 260 -23.49 7.91 2.85
CA LYS A 260 -23.57 9.26 2.26
C LYS A 260 -24.11 10.34 3.21
N THR A 261 -24.80 9.98 4.29
CA THR A 261 -25.18 10.95 5.34
C THR A 261 -24.11 11.18 6.40
N GLN A 262 -23.10 10.29 6.48
CA GLN A 262 -22.01 10.33 7.47
C GLN A 262 -20.72 10.89 6.89
N TYR A 263 -20.48 10.65 5.60
CA TYR A 263 -19.32 11.14 4.89
C TYR A 263 -19.68 12.26 3.92
N ASP A 264 -18.81 13.24 3.79
CA ASP A 264 -18.83 14.17 2.66
C ASP A 264 -18.36 13.43 1.41
N PHE A 265 -19.32 12.97 0.60
CA PHE A 265 -19.06 12.17 -0.59
C PHE A 265 -18.23 12.92 -1.63
N GLU A 266 -18.50 14.21 -1.83
CA GLU A 266 -17.76 15.03 -2.79
C GLU A 266 -16.30 15.17 -2.37
N LYS A 267 -16.04 15.44 -1.09
CA LYS A 267 -14.68 15.48 -0.54
C LYS A 267 -13.98 14.14 -0.69
N LEU A 268 -14.68 13.02 -0.45
CA LEU A 268 -14.09 11.69 -0.60
C LEU A 268 -13.74 11.40 -2.08
N ALA A 269 -14.65 11.65 -3.01
CA ALA A 269 -14.42 11.45 -4.44
C ALA A 269 -13.25 12.32 -4.96
N LYS A 270 -13.16 13.57 -4.50
CA LYS A 270 -12.02 14.45 -4.78
C LYS A 270 -10.71 13.93 -4.21
N SER A 271 -10.70 13.37 -2.99
CA SER A 271 -9.52 12.77 -2.38
C SER A 271 -9.04 11.52 -3.12
N VAL A 272 -9.99 10.69 -3.60
CA VAL A 272 -9.67 9.55 -4.46
C VAL A 272 -9.11 10.01 -5.80
N CYS A 273 -9.72 11.03 -6.44
CA CYS A 273 -9.23 11.60 -7.70
C CYS A 273 -7.80 12.16 -7.56
N GLU A 274 -7.52 12.91 -6.49
CA GLU A 274 -6.17 13.39 -6.19
C GLU A 274 -5.18 12.23 -6.01
N THR A 275 -5.59 11.17 -5.32
CA THR A 275 -4.78 9.96 -5.11
C THR A 275 -4.48 9.27 -6.45
N ILE A 276 -5.45 9.15 -7.35
CA ILE A 276 -5.27 8.63 -8.71
C ILE A 276 -4.27 9.47 -9.50
N ARG A 277 -4.43 10.78 -9.53
CA ARG A 277 -3.54 11.70 -10.24
C ARG A 277 -2.11 11.69 -9.68
N ARG A 278 -1.98 11.60 -8.36
CA ARG A 278 -0.70 11.54 -7.67
C ARG A 278 0.09 10.29 -8.05
N PHE A 279 -0.54 9.13 -8.06
CA PHE A 279 0.14 7.85 -8.26
C PHE A 279 0.07 7.32 -9.68
N LYS A 280 -0.79 7.87 -10.54
CA LYS A 280 -0.96 7.49 -11.96
C LYS A 280 -0.98 5.97 -12.18
N PRO A 281 -1.84 5.22 -11.47
CA PRO A 281 -1.81 3.77 -11.51
C PRO A 281 -2.25 3.22 -12.87
N LEU A 282 -1.60 2.13 -13.30
CA LEU A 282 -2.06 1.34 -14.45
C LEU A 282 -3.30 0.52 -14.08
N VAL A 283 -3.39 0.09 -12.83
CA VAL A 283 -4.48 -0.73 -12.31
C VAL A 283 -4.94 -0.17 -10.97
N ILE A 284 -6.25 -0.05 -10.78
CA ILE A 284 -6.88 0.12 -9.46
C ILE A 284 -7.51 -1.20 -9.03
N VAL A 285 -7.34 -1.56 -7.77
CA VAL A 285 -8.05 -2.64 -7.09
C VAL A 285 -8.70 -2.08 -5.83
N THR A 286 -9.99 -2.34 -5.64
CA THR A 286 -10.75 -1.85 -4.47
C THR A 286 -11.93 -2.76 -4.14
N HIS A 287 -12.72 -2.39 -3.15
CA HIS A 287 -13.86 -3.11 -2.59
C HIS A 287 -14.96 -3.48 -3.59
N ASP A 288 -15.84 -4.39 -3.17
CA ASP A 288 -17.09 -4.70 -3.85
C ASP A 288 -18.07 -3.51 -3.81
N ILE A 289 -18.85 -3.36 -4.87
CA ILE A 289 -19.93 -2.36 -4.95
C ILE A 289 -20.94 -2.54 -3.81
N LYS A 290 -21.15 -3.80 -3.36
CA LYS A 290 -22.06 -4.14 -2.27
C LYS A 290 -21.39 -4.09 -0.90
N GLY A 291 -20.09 -3.75 -0.83
CA GLY A 291 -19.33 -3.62 0.40
C GLY A 291 -19.07 -4.95 1.10
N GLU A 292 -18.75 -5.99 0.33
CA GLU A 292 -18.53 -7.37 0.77
C GLU A 292 -19.74 -7.91 1.55
N TYR A 293 -19.72 -7.75 2.85
CA TYR A 293 -20.78 -8.16 3.77
C TYR A 293 -21.84 -7.05 4.04
N GLY A 294 -21.92 -6.05 3.18
CA GLY A 294 -22.85 -4.92 3.33
C GLY A 294 -22.29 -3.77 4.17
N HIS A 295 -20.96 -3.56 4.20
CA HIS A 295 -20.36 -2.45 4.92
C HIS A 295 -20.46 -1.15 4.12
N GLY A 296 -21.13 -0.14 4.69
CA GLY A 296 -21.36 1.14 4.02
C GLY A 296 -20.09 1.95 3.73
N GLY A 297 -19.04 1.80 4.56
CA GLY A 297 -17.72 2.39 4.31
C GLY A 297 -17.07 1.84 3.04
N HIS A 298 -17.16 0.53 2.79
CA HIS A 298 -16.69 -0.10 1.55
C HIS A 298 -17.49 0.35 0.34
N MET A 299 -18.83 0.41 0.49
CA MET A 299 -19.72 0.87 -0.58
C MET A 299 -19.41 2.31 -0.99
N ILE A 300 -19.19 3.21 -0.02
CA ILE A 300 -18.96 4.62 -0.32
C ILE A 300 -17.58 4.86 -0.91
N LEU A 301 -16.55 4.13 -0.48
CA LEU A 301 -15.23 4.19 -1.12
C LEU A 301 -15.31 3.68 -2.56
N ASN A 302 -15.98 2.54 -2.80
CA ASN A 302 -16.18 2.03 -4.15
C ASN A 302 -16.93 3.06 -5.03
N ALA A 303 -18.00 3.68 -4.53
CA ALA A 303 -18.74 4.73 -5.26
C ALA A 303 -17.85 5.95 -5.55
N ALA A 304 -16.99 6.35 -4.60
CA ALA A 304 -16.04 7.44 -4.80
C ALA A 304 -14.95 7.09 -5.84
N VAL A 305 -14.55 5.83 -5.92
CA VAL A 305 -13.63 5.36 -6.98
C VAL A 305 -14.31 5.43 -8.34
N GLN A 306 -15.58 5.01 -8.46
CA GLN A 306 -16.34 5.13 -9.72
C GLN A 306 -16.41 6.58 -10.18
N GLU A 307 -16.79 7.50 -9.31
CA GLU A 307 -16.81 8.95 -9.58
C GLU A 307 -15.42 9.47 -10.00
N ALA A 308 -14.39 9.12 -9.25
CA ALA A 308 -13.05 9.62 -9.49
C ALA A 308 -12.45 9.16 -10.83
N ILE A 309 -12.64 7.90 -11.23
CA ILE A 309 -12.11 7.40 -12.51
C ILE A 309 -12.84 8.00 -13.73
N GLU A 310 -14.06 8.46 -13.57
CA GLU A 310 -14.81 9.17 -14.63
C GLU A 310 -14.25 10.57 -14.85
N HIS A 311 -13.85 11.26 -13.77
CA HIS A 311 -13.46 12.66 -13.80
C HIS A 311 -11.93 12.89 -13.71
N SER A 312 -11.10 11.85 -13.51
CA SER A 312 -9.65 12.03 -13.31
C SER A 312 -8.91 12.61 -14.51
N MET A 313 -9.48 12.54 -15.72
CA MET A 313 -9.00 13.20 -16.93
C MET A 313 -9.45 14.65 -17.10
N GLU A 314 -10.46 15.09 -16.37
CA GLU A 314 -11.01 16.43 -16.48
C GLU A 314 -10.19 17.42 -15.65
N ALA A 315 -9.49 18.34 -16.30
CA ALA A 315 -8.60 19.28 -15.61
C ALA A 315 -9.37 20.22 -14.66
N ASP A 316 -10.64 20.53 -14.97
CA ASP A 316 -11.48 21.41 -14.17
C ASP A 316 -12.08 20.70 -12.93
N TYR A 317 -12.18 19.36 -12.97
CA TYR A 317 -12.55 18.60 -11.78
C TYR A 317 -11.37 18.58 -10.81
N GLN A 318 -11.52 19.24 -9.65
CA GLN A 318 -10.47 19.42 -8.67
C GLN A 318 -9.17 19.99 -9.30
N LYS A 319 -9.28 21.19 -9.83
CA LYS A 319 -8.24 21.90 -10.60
C LYS A 319 -6.87 21.91 -9.94
N GLU A 320 -6.79 22.15 -8.62
CA GLU A 320 -5.53 22.18 -7.88
C GLU A 320 -4.75 20.86 -7.97
N SER A 321 -5.44 19.70 -7.90
CA SER A 321 -4.77 18.41 -8.05
C SER A 321 -4.34 18.15 -9.49
N ALA A 322 -5.11 18.65 -10.47
CA ALA A 322 -4.73 18.56 -11.89
C ALA A 322 -3.51 19.43 -12.21
N GLU A 323 -3.42 20.63 -11.65
CA GLU A 323 -2.26 21.51 -11.78
C GLU A 323 -1.01 20.91 -11.10
N ARG A 324 -1.18 20.24 -9.95
CA ARG A 324 -0.09 19.67 -9.17
C ARG A 324 0.46 18.38 -9.74
N TYR A 325 -0.41 17.47 -10.21
CA TYR A 325 -0.04 16.11 -10.61
C TYR A 325 -0.29 15.80 -12.09
N GLY A 326 -1.01 16.66 -12.81
CA GLY A 326 -1.57 16.38 -14.13
C GLY A 326 -2.85 15.54 -14.03
N THR A 327 -3.52 15.33 -15.15
CA THR A 327 -4.66 14.43 -15.29
C THR A 327 -4.18 13.00 -15.55
N TRP A 328 -5.01 12.00 -15.25
CA TRP A 328 -4.67 10.61 -15.49
C TRP A 328 -5.91 9.76 -15.76
N ASP A 329 -5.91 9.02 -16.87
CA ASP A 329 -6.91 7.99 -17.14
C ASP A 329 -6.39 6.63 -16.69
N VAL A 330 -7.14 5.95 -15.82
CA VAL A 330 -6.74 4.66 -15.25
C VAL A 330 -7.03 3.56 -16.26
N PRO A 331 -6.00 2.86 -16.81
CA PRO A 331 -6.23 1.86 -17.86
C PRO A 331 -7.14 0.71 -17.44
N LYS A 332 -7.07 0.26 -16.17
CA LYS A 332 -7.91 -0.86 -15.68
C LYS A 332 -8.34 -0.64 -14.24
N THR A 333 -9.61 -0.93 -13.96
CA THR A 333 -10.16 -0.89 -12.60
C THR A 333 -10.85 -2.20 -12.29
N TYR A 334 -10.40 -2.88 -11.23
CA TYR A 334 -10.97 -4.12 -10.73
C TYR A 334 -11.66 -3.90 -9.40
N PHE A 335 -12.86 -4.44 -9.25
CA PHE A 335 -13.54 -4.50 -7.97
C PHE A 335 -13.57 -5.92 -7.43
N HIS A 336 -13.37 -6.04 -6.14
CA HIS A 336 -13.54 -7.29 -5.42
C HIS A 336 -14.96 -7.81 -5.61
N LEU A 337 -15.14 -9.10 -5.81
CA LEU A 337 -16.41 -9.81 -6.03
C LEU A 337 -17.30 -9.28 -7.18
N TYR A 338 -16.81 -8.41 -8.05
CA TYR A 338 -17.61 -7.87 -9.15
C TYR A 338 -17.98 -8.97 -10.14
N GLY A 339 -19.30 -9.10 -10.38
CA GLY A 339 -19.86 -10.25 -11.11
C GLY A 339 -19.62 -10.28 -12.62
N LYS A 340 -19.09 -9.19 -13.24
CA LYS A 340 -18.81 -9.11 -14.68
C LYS A 340 -17.31 -9.23 -14.93
N ASN A 341 -16.95 -9.75 -16.15
CA ASN A 341 -15.55 -9.89 -16.57
C ASN A 341 -14.67 -10.48 -15.46
N LYS A 342 -15.11 -11.58 -14.87
CA LYS A 342 -14.52 -12.19 -13.69
C LYS A 342 -13.06 -12.57 -13.91
N LEU A 343 -12.25 -12.28 -12.93
CA LEU A 343 -10.86 -12.71 -12.79
C LEU A 343 -10.71 -13.42 -11.45
N ARG A 344 -10.16 -14.62 -11.46
CA ARG A 344 -9.78 -15.32 -10.24
C ARG A 344 -8.28 -15.39 -10.13
N LEU A 345 -7.74 -14.84 -9.06
CA LEU A 345 -6.32 -14.87 -8.76
C LEU A 345 -5.92 -16.27 -8.24
N ASN A 346 -4.88 -16.88 -8.79
CA ASN A 346 -4.37 -18.12 -8.25
C ASN A 346 -3.49 -17.85 -7.02
N MET A 347 -4.08 -17.92 -5.84
CA MET A 347 -3.38 -17.65 -4.58
C MET A 347 -2.60 -18.85 -4.03
N ARG A 348 -2.58 -19.99 -4.75
CA ARG A 348 -1.98 -21.27 -4.29
C ARG A 348 -0.64 -21.60 -4.95
N VAL A 349 -0.11 -20.69 -5.77
CA VAL A 349 1.22 -20.85 -6.35
C VAL A 349 2.29 -20.50 -5.28
N PRO A 350 3.33 -21.33 -5.11
CA PRO A 350 4.44 -21.02 -4.22
C PRO A 350 5.19 -19.76 -4.68
N LEU A 351 5.52 -18.89 -3.71
CA LEU A 351 6.23 -17.63 -3.93
C LEU A 351 7.66 -17.76 -3.38
N SER A 352 8.67 -17.63 -4.25
CA SER A 352 10.08 -17.78 -3.87
C SER A 352 10.54 -16.71 -2.88
N GLU A 353 10.07 -15.47 -3.04
CA GLU A 353 10.37 -14.35 -2.13
C GLU A 353 9.84 -14.56 -0.70
N PHE A 354 8.96 -15.52 -0.50
CA PHE A 354 8.37 -15.89 0.79
C PHE A 354 8.77 -17.31 1.23
N GLY A 355 9.90 -17.82 0.73
CA GLY A 355 10.38 -19.14 1.10
C GLY A 355 9.46 -20.28 0.66
N GLY A 356 8.76 -20.11 -0.46
CA GLY A 356 7.84 -21.11 -1.01
C GLY A 356 6.44 -21.09 -0.43
N LYS A 357 6.11 -20.17 0.48
CA LYS A 357 4.72 -19.95 0.92
C LYS A 357 3.86 -19.46 -0.24
N THR A 358 2.62 -19.87 -0.27
CA THR A 358 1.63 -19.38 -1.24
C THR A 358 1.15 -17.97 -0.88
N ALA A 359 0.58 -17.23 -1.83
CA ALA A 359 -0.02 -15.92 -1.56
C ALA A 359 -1.13 -16.00 -0.51
N LEU A 360 -1.88 -17.11 -0.46
CA LEU A 360 -2.90 -17.36 0.56
C LEU A 360 -2.28 -17.49 1.96
N GLU A 361 -1.17 -18.22 2.09
CA GLU A 361 -0.48 -18.38 3.37
C GLU A 361 0.17 -17.07 3.82
N VAL A 362 0.73 -16.29 2.88
CA VAL A 362 1.27 -14.95 3.17
C VAL A 362 0.18 -14.02 3.67
N ALA A 363 -0.95 -13.93 2.96
CA ALA A 363 -2.07 -13.10 3.35
C ALA A 363 -2.68 -13.52 4.71
N LYS A 364 -2.80 -14.82 4.98
CA LYS A 364 -3.22 -15.33 6.30
C LYS A 364 -2.24 -14.93 7.42
N ALA A 365 -0.94 -14.99 7.16
CA ALA A 365 0.07 -14.56 8.14
C ALA A 365 0.05 -13.04 8.35
N ALA A 366 -0.18 -12.27 7.29
CA ALA A 366 -0.32 -10.82 7.34
C ALA A 366 -1.57 -10.38 8.13
N TYR A 367 -2.72 -11.04 7.92
CA TYR A 367 -3.94 -10.74 8.67
C TYR A 367 -3.79 -10.98 10.18
N LYS A 368 -2.98 -11.97 10.58
CA LYS A 368 -2.69 -12.19 12.01
C LYS A 368 -1.97 -11.02 12.68
N LYS A 369 -1.38 -10.09 11.90
CA LYS A 369 -0.78 -8.87 12.43
C LYS A 369 -1.81 -7.82 12.86
N HIS A 370 -3.05 -7.95 12.38
CA HIS A 370 -4.18 -7.15 12.85
C HIS A 370 -4.79 -7.77 14.11
N GLU A 371 -3.99 -7.80 15.20
CA GLU A 371 -4.35 -8.46 16.45
C GLU A 371 -5.65 -7.92 17.07
N SER A 372 -5.86 -6.59 16.95
CA SER A 372 -7.07 -5.94 17.46
C SER A 372 -8.33 -6.37 16.71
N GLN A 373 -8.22 -6.97 15.52
CA GLN A 373 -9.32 -7.38 14.66
C GLN A 373 -9.59 -8.89 14.66
N GLN A 374 -8.81 -9.70 15.42
CA GLN A 374 -8.96 -11.16 15.46
C GLN A 374 -10.25 -11.64 16.19
N TRP A 375 -10.98 -10.75 16.82
CA TRP A 375 -12.31 -11.04 17.40
C TRP A 375 -13.40 -11.14 16.32
N CYS A 376 -13.17 -10.60 15.12
CA CYS A 376 -14.09 -10.68 13.98
C CYS A 376 -14.14 -12.12 13.43
N TRP A 377 -15.28 -12.47 12.84
CA TRP A 377 -15.46 -13.76 12.17
C TRP A 377 -14.83 -13.82 10.77
N PHE A 378 -14.31 -12.71 10.27
CA PHE A 378 -13.63 -12.63 8.98
C PHE A 378 -12.28 -13.35 9.00
N TYR A 379 -11.94 -13.93 7.87
CA TYR A 379 -10.65 -14.59 7.67
C TYR A 379 -10.24 -14.55 6.21
N VAL A 380 -8.95 -14.59 5.95
CA VAL A 380 -8.42 -14.66 4.59
C VAL A 380 -8.65 -16.05 4.03
N SER A 381 -9.36 -16.15 2.91
CA SER A 381 -9.55 -17.40 2.17
C SER A 381 -9.72 -17.11 0.69
N ASP A 382 -9.42 -18.11 -0.14
CA ASP A 382 -9.73 -18.10 -1.57
C ASP A 382 -10.94 -19.00 -1.90
N ASP A 383 -11.66 -19.49 -0.87
CA ASP A 383 -12.74 -20.45 -1.00
C ASP A 383 -13.88 -20.18 0.01
N TYR A 384 -14.52 -19.02 -0.10
CA TYR A 384 -15.73 -18.63 0.60
C TYR A 384 -16.37 -17.39 -0.07
N GLU A 385 -17.49 -16.90 0.44
CA GLU A 385 -18.29 -15.82 -0.18
C GLU A 385 -17.55 -14.47 -0.33
N TYR A 386 -16.55 -14.18 0.53
CA TYR A 386 -15.69 -12.98 0.44
C TYR A 386 -14.26 -13.35 0.04
N SER A 387 -14.14 -14.25 -0.95
CA SER A 387 -12.87 -14.80 -1.41
C SER A 387 -11.89 -13.72 -1.86
N ALA A 388 -10.72 -13.66 -1.22
CA ALA A 388 -9.64 -12.74 -1.58
C ALA A 388 -9.01 -13.00 -2.98
N ALA A 389 -9.53 -14.00 -3.71
CA ALA A 389 -9.09 -14.36 -5.05
C ALA A 389 -10.02 -13.84 -6.15
N ASP A 390 -11.26 -13.42 -5.82
CA ASP A 390 -12.30 -13.17 -6.82
C ASP A 390 -12.49 -11.67 -7.08
N PHE A 391 -12.23 -11.28 -8.34
CA PHE A 391 -12.36 -9.90 -8.82
C PHE A 391 -13.15 -9.88 -10.15
N GLY A 392 -13.56 -8.69 -10.55
CA GLY A 392 -14.07 -8.45 -11.88
C GLY A 392 -13.57 -7.13 -12.45
N LEU A 393 -13.29 -7.11 -13.76
CA LEU A 393 -12.90 -5.91 -14.47
C LEU A 393 -14.15 -5.02 -14.62
N PHE A 394 -14.13 -3.88 -13.94
CA PHE A 394 -15.21 -2.89 -13.98
C PHE A 394 -15.08 -1.95 -15.18
N ARG A 395 -13.86 -1.41 -15.39
CA ARG A 395 -13.56 -0.46 -16.46
C ARG A 395 -12.22 -0.78 -17.12
N THR A 396 -12.16 -0.61 -18.43
CA THR A 396 -10.91 -0.53 -19.21
C THR A 396 -11.02 0.62 -20.19
N THR A 397 -9.93 1.33 -20.43
CA THR A 397 -9.79 2.38 -21.43
C THR A 397 -8.99 1.93 -22.62
#